data_231e31c2abe6bb9c096ba67d5b9f9564
#
_entry.id   231e31c2abe6bb9c096ba67d5b9f9564
#
_cell.length_a   1.000
_cell.length_b   1.000
_cell.length_c   1.000
_cell.angle_alpha   90.00
_cell.angle_beta   90.00
_cell.angle_gamma   90.00
#
_symmetry.space_group_name_H-M   'P 1'
#
loop_
_entity.id
_entity.type
_entity.pdbx_description
1 polymer ?
#
loop_
_entity_poly.entity_id
_entity_poly.type
_entity_poly.pdbx_seq_one_letter_code
_entity_poly.pdbx_strand_id
1 'polypeptide(L)'
;MKAQRVRLAVAAGTVILAASVVASGQPPSFAGDWVLTSISPQRQGYDQFWFGTEARVTQTDTTLVITRVSPPPLREARFTLGAESQNEYVVNGQKLVRDSRATLSRDTLLISTDTTPADGQRWLSNILRWSLDPDGTLIVGDTEICGKGECPSVVTTLKFKRK
;
A
#
# COMPACT_ATOMS: atom_id res chain seq x y z
N MET A 1 -48.49 70.69 -15.18
CA MET A 1 -48.40 69.30 -14.67
C MET A 1 -47.18 68.67 -15.29
N LYS A 2 -46.10 68.45 -14.49
CA LYS A 2 -44.82 67.85 -14.94
C LYS A 2 -44.84 66.36 -14.65
N ALA A 3 -44.74 65.51 -15.67
CA ALA A 3 -44.65 64.07 -15.52
C ALA A 3 -43.22 63.66 -15.22
N GLN A 4 -43.03 63.06 -14.05
CA GLN A 4 -41.74 62.56 -13.56
C GLN A 4 -41.57 61.11 -14.06
N ARG A 5 -40.57 60.90 -14.92
CA ARG A 5 -40.20 59.57 -15.42
C ARG A 5 -39.26 58.89 -14.42
N VAL A 6 -39.70 57.80 -13.80
CA VAL A 6 -38.91 56.94 -12.97
C VAL A 6 -38.10 55.99 -13.89
N ARG A 7 -36.76 56.05 -13.82
CA ARG A 7 -35.89 55.11 -14.48
C ARG A 7 -35.59 53.95 -13.53
N LEU A 8 -36.08 52.75 -13.84
CA LEU A 8 -35.67 51.54 -13.17
C LEU A 8 -34.28 51.15 -13.68
N ALA A 9 -33.28 51.10 -12.81
CA ALA A 9 -31.95 50.48 -13.10
C ALA A 9 -32.03 49.01 -12.71
N VAL A 10 -31.93 48.14 -13.75
CA VAL A 10 -31.79 46.71 -13.55
C VAL A 10 -30.33 46.41 -13.32
N ALA A 11 -29.93 46.04 -12.08
CA ALA A 11 -28.61 45.57 -11.77
C ALA A 11 -28.51 44.09 -12.16
N ALA A 12 -27.77 43.80 -13.22
CA ALA A 12 -27.44 42.41 -13.60
C ALA A 12 -26.38 41.87 -12.65
N GLY A 13 -26.80 41.09 -11.68
CA GLY A 13 -25.89 40.35 -10.80
C GLY A 13 -25.27 39.16 -11.52
N THR A 14 -23.97 39.26 -11.82
CA THR A 14 -23.19 38.15 -12.37
C THR A 14 -22.92 37.12 -11.26
N VAL A 15 -23.64 35.99 -11.29
CA VAL A 15 -23.38 34.86 -10.40
C VAL A 15 -22.14 34.12 -10.94
N ILE A 16 -21.01 34.31 -10.29
CA ILE A 16 -19.81 33.49 -10.55
C ILE A 16 -20.00 32.15 -9.85
N LEU A 17 -20.39 31.14 -10.61
CA LEU A 17 -20.33 29.74 -10.18
C LEU A 17 -18.85 29.34 -10.08
N ALA A 18 -18.30 29.36 -8.88
CA ALA A 18 -17.01 28.72 -8.60
C ALA A 18 -17.20 27.20 -8.74
N ALA A 19 -16.85 26.65 -9.88
CA ALA A 19 -16.74 25.22 -10.07
C ALA A 19 -15.59 24.73 -9.18
N SER A 20 -15.91 24.13 -8.04
CA SER A 20 -14.96 23.41 -7.21
C SER A 20 -14.50 22.21 -8.02
N VAL A 21 -13.33 22.31 -8.65
CA VAL A 21 -12.62 21.17 -9.24
C VAL A 21 -12.26 20.25 -8.07
N VAL A 22 -13.08 19.24 -7.83
CA VAL A 22 -12.70 18.11 -6.99
C VAL A 22 -11.58 17.44 -7.76
N ALA A 23 -10.34 17.72 -7.35
CA ALA A 23 -9.19 16.98 -7.84
C ALA A 23 -9.45 15.51 -7.47
N SER A 24 -9.85 14.72 -8.46
CA SER A 24 -9.90 13.27 -8.37
C SER A 24 -8.45 12.83 -8.27
N GLY A 25 -7.91 12.78 -7.04
CA GLY A 25 -6.56 12.33 -6.79
C GLY A 25 -6.44 10.91 -7.30
N GLN A 26 -5.59 10.70 -8.31
CA GLN A 26 -5.21 9.36 -8.69
C GLN A 26 -4.64 8.65 -7.45
N PRO A 27 -4.98 7.36 -7.26
CA PRO A 27 -4.40 6.61 -6.17
C PRO A 27 -2.86 6.62 -6.29
N PRO A 28 -2.13 6.59 -5.17
CA PRO A 28 -0.68 6.65 -5.18
C PRO A 28 -0.10 5.48 -5.95
N SER A 29 0.94 5.74 -6.73
CA SER A 29 1.73 4.71 -7.37
C SER A 29 2.91 4.34 -6.49
N PHE A 30 2.93 3.09 -6.06
CA PHE A 30 4.04 2.48 -5.34
C PHE A 30 5.09 1.87 -6.28
N ALA A 31 4.87 1.94 -7.60
CA ALA A 31 5.80 1.40 -8.59
C ALA A 31 7.17 2.08 -8.49
N GLY A 32 8.24 1.29 -8.62
CA GLY A 32 9.63 1.77 -8.58
C GLY A 32 10.61 0.73 -8.02
N ASP A 33 11.88 1.07 -8.07
CA ASP A 33 12.94 0.33 -7.38
C ASP A 33 13.18 1.00 -6.03
N TRP A 34 13.17 0.20 -4.97
CA TRP A 34 13.18 0.63 -3.59
C TRP A 34 14.35 0.05 -2.82
N VAL A 35 15.02 0.87 -2.02
CA VAL A 35 16.12 0.48 -1.13
C VAL A 35 15.72 0.73 0.31
N LEU A 36 15.84 -0.28 1.16
CA LEU A 36 15.57 -0.20 2.58
C LEU A 36 16.56 0.75 3.25
N THR A 37 16.04 1.71 4.02
CA THR A 37 16.86 2.69 4.74
C THR A 37 16.77 2.54 6.25
N SER A 38 15.65 2.03 6.76
CA SER A 38 15.51 1.77 8.21
C SER A 38 14.44 0.73 8.52
N ILE A 39 14.62 0.05 9.67
CA ILE A 39 13.66 -0.87 10.28
C ILE A 39 13.51 -0.46 11.75
N SER A 40 12.30 -0.36 12.25
CA SER A 40 12.01 -0.04 13.64
C SER A 40 10.78 -0.81 14.16
N PRO A 41 10.89 -1.54 15.27
CA PRO A 41 12.12 -1.89 15.97
C PRO A 41 13.05 -2.75 15.11
N GLN A 42 14.33 -2.69 15.38
CA GLN A 42 15.31 -3.53 14.69
C GLN A 42 15.06 -5.00 15.03
N ARG A 43 14.87 -5.82 13.99
CA ARG A 43 14.62 -7.27 14.14
C ARG A 43 15.63 -8.05 13.31
N GLN A 44 16.29 -9.01 13.93
CA GLN A 44 17.26 -9.87 13.24
C GLN A 44 16.57 -10.72 12.17
N GLY A 45 17.11 -10.73 10.96
CA GLY A 45 16.61 -11.53 9.83
C GLY A 45 15.26 -11.05 9.24
N TYR A 46 14.71 -9.92 9.72
CA TYR A 46 13.45 -9.40 9.23
C TYR A 46 13.50 -8.96 7.76
N ASP A 47 14.59 -8.32 7.37
CA ASP A 47 14.89 -7.88 6.01
C ASP A 47 14.93 -9.03 4.98
N GLN A 48 15.15 -10.26 5.46
CA GLN A 48 15.26 -11.45 4.61
C GLN A 48 13.90 -12.03 4.20
N PHE A 49 12.79 -11.64 4.86
CA PHE A 49 11.51 -12.33 4.71
C PHE A 49 10.68 -11.87 3.51
N TRP A 50 10.45 -10.56 3.34
CA TRP A 50 9.50 -10.07 2.36
C TRP A 50 10.12 -9.23 1.24
N PHE A 51 10.64 -8.08 1.61
CA PHE A 51 11.16 -7.10 0.66
C PHE A 51 12.66 -7.25 0.46
N GLY A 52 13.34 -7.83 1.45
CA GLY A 52 14.78 -7.75 1.52
C GLY A 52 15.25 -6.31 1.69
N THR A 53 16.51 -6.06 1.34
CA THR A 53 17.10 -4.72 1.35
C THR A 53 16.87 -3.94 0.07
N GLU A 54 16.49 -4.64 -1.03
CA GLU A 54 16.11 -4.04 -2.30
C GLU A 54 14.89 -4.75 -2.86
N ALA A 55 13.92 -3.98 -3.30
CA ALA A 55 12.70 -4.47 -3.94
C ALA A 55 12.34 -3.66 -5.18
N ARG A 56 11.81 -4.34 -6.18
CA ARG A 56 11.14 -3.73 -7.32
C ARG A 56 9.64 -3.90 -7.18
N VAL A 57 8.91 -2.83 -7.35
CA VAL A 57 7.45 -2.84 -7.36
C VAL A 57 6.96 -2.42 -8.73
N THR A 58 6.08 -3.22 -9.33
CA THR A 58 5.30 -2.83 -10.50
C THR A 58 3.83 -2.79 -10.13
N GLN A 59 3.12 -1.77 -10.58
CA GLN A 59 1.72 -1.53 -10.26
C GLN A 59 0.97 -1.10 -11.51
N THR A 60 -0.20 -1.72 -11.68
CA THR A 60 -1.23 -1.30 -12.65
C THR A 60 -2.52 -1.01 -11.88
N ASP A 61 -3.59 -0.67 -12.57
CA ASP A 61 -4.91 -0.43 -11.96
C ASP A 61 -5.46 -1.69 -11.26
N THR A 62 -5.04 -2.88 -11.68
CA THR A 62 -5.58 -4.16 -11.19
C THR A 62 -4.55 -5.06 -10.54
N THR A 63 -3.26 -4.78 -10.68
CA THR A 63 -2.20 -5.68 -10.18
C THR A 63 -1.09 -4.94 -9.48
N LEU A 64 -0.54 -5.58 -8.47
CA LEU A 64 0.68 -5.19 -7.79
C LEU A 64 1.64 -6.39 -7.80
N VAL A 65 2.87 -6.19 -8.25
CA VAL A 65 3.92 -7.22 -8.19
C VAL A 65 5.08 -6.67 -7.40
N ILE A 66 5.51 -7.41 -6.39
CA ILE A 66 6.67 -7.10 -5.55
C ILE A 66 7.73 -8.13 -5.84
N THR A 67 8.88 -7.69 -6.33
CA THR A 67 10.03 -8.55 -6.59
C THR A 67 11.14 -8.18 -5.61
N ARG A 68 11.50 -9.09 -4.70
CA ARG A 68 12.67 -8.93 -3.85
C ARG A 68 13.93 -9.13 -4.68
N VAL A 69 14.77 -8.11 -4.76
CA VAL A 69 16.00 -8.11 -5.55
C VAL A 69 17.19 -8.55 -4.70
N SER A 70 17.27 -8.09 -3.45
CA SER A 70 18.36 -8.39 -2.51
C SER A 70 17.81 -8.68 -1.11
N PRO A 71 18.35 -9.64 -0.36
CA PRO A 71 19.33 -10.64 -0.78
C PRO A 71 18.72 -11.74 -1.66
N PRO A 72 19.53 -12.44 -2.44
CA PRO A 72 19.07 -13.60 -3.21
C PRO A 72 18.52 -14.72 -2.29
N PRO A 73 17.69 -15.66 -2.80
CA PRO A 73 17.21 -15.73 -4.17
C PRO A 73 16.14 -14.68 -4.46
N LEU A 74 16.01 -14.33 -5.74
CA LEU A 74 14.92 -13.49 -6.23
C LEU A 74 13.58 -14.13 -5.85
N ARG A 75 12.67 -13.35 -5.28
CA ARG A 75 11.31 -13.78 -4.93
C ARG A 75 10.30 -12.78 -5.46
N GLU A 76 9.21 -13.29 -5.98
CA GLU A 76 8.12 -12.48 -6.51
C GLU A 76 6.82 -12.79 -5.75
N ALA A 77 6.08 -11.76 -5.41
CA ALA A 77 4.71 -11.86 -4.92
C ALA A 77 3.81 -11.04 -5.83
N ARG A 78 2.71 -11.65 -6.28
CA ARG A 78 1.73 -11.03 -7.17
C ARG A 78 0.40 -10.91 -6.47
N PHE A 79 -0.21 -9.73 -6.56
CA PHE A 79 -1.49 -9.44 -5.95
C PHE A 79 -2.45 -8.88 -7.01
N THR A 80 -3.70 -9.34 -6.98
CA THR A 80 -4.81 -8.70 -7.69
C THR A 80 -5.46 -7.68 -6.76
N LEU A 81 -5.48 -6.41 -7.16
CA LEU A 81 -6.05 -5.34 -6.34
C LEU A 81 -7.57 -5.53 -6.20
N GLY A 82 -8.07 -5.51 -4.97
CA GLY A 82 -9.48 -5.70 -4.64
C GLY A 82 -9.94 -7.17 -4.60
N ALA A 83 -9.09 -8.14 -4.94
CA ALA A 83 -9.41 -9.55 -4.96
C ALA A 83 -8.40 -10.38 -4.14
N GLU A 84 -8.73 -11.66 -3.94
CA GLU A 84 -7.83 -12.61 -3.32
C GLU A 84 -6.74 -13.05 -4.30
N SER A 85 -5.56 -13.28 -3.77
CA SER A 85 -4.39 -13.74 -4.51
C SER A 85 -3.66 -14.80 -3.69
N GLN A 86 -3.10 -15.78 -4.38
CA GLN A 86 -2.32 -16.84 -3.75
C GLN A 86 -0.89 -16.81 -4.29
N ASN A 87 0.07 -16.88 -3.37
CA ASN A 87 1.48 -16.94 -3.70
C ASN A 87 2.12 -18.14 -3.00
N GLU A 88 2.97 -18.85 -3.71
CA GLU A 88 3.69 -20.01 -3.18
C GLU A 88 5.17 -19.67 -2.98
N TYR A 89 5.74 -20.17 -1.90
CA TYR A 89 7.15 -19.98 -1.55
C TYR A 89 7.74 -21.29 -1.05
N VAL A 90 9.05 -21.44 -1.23
CA VAL A 90 9.82 -22.50 -0.58
C VAL A 90 10.78 -21.85 0.41
N VAL A 91 10.67 -22.19 1.68
CA VAL A 91 11.55 -21.72 2.76
C VAL A 91 12.12 -22.95 3.46
N ASN A 92 13.44 -23.08 3.46
CA ASN A 92 14.14 -24.21 4.08
C ASN A 92 13.61 -25.60 3.60
N GLY A 93 13.27 -25.71 2.31
CA GLY A 93 12.70 -26.91 1.72
C GLY A 93 11.21 -27.15 2.01
N GLN A 94 10.58 -26.33 2.83
CA GLN A 94 9.15 -26.41 3.12
C GLN A 94 8.36 -25.49 2.16
N LYS A 95 7.33 -26.04 1.54
CA LYS A 95 6.38 -25.27 0.73
C LYS A 95 5.43 -24.52 1.65
N LEU A 96 5.33 -23.22 1.46
CA LEU A 96 4.39 -22.33 2.13
C LEU A 96 3.43 -21.74 1.10
N VAL A 97 2.15 -21.73 1.44
CA VAL A 97 1.11 -21.06 0.67
C VAL A 97 0.70 -19.80 1.42
N ARG A 98 0.57 -18.71 0.68
CA ARG A 98 0.17 -17.43 1.24
C ARG A 98 -1.05 -16.89 0.50
N ASP A 99 -2.17 -16.92 1.18
CA ASP A 99 -3.41 -16.29 0.74
C ASP A 99 -3.38 -14.82 1.14
N SER A 100 -3.70 -13.95 0.21
CA SER A 100 -3.53 -12.51 0.40
C SER A 100 -4.67 -11.74 -0.24
N ARG A 101 -5.01 -10.60 0.37
CA ARG A 101 -5.90 -9.60 -0.21
C ARG A 101 -5.22 -8.24 -0.18
N ALA A 102 -5.08 -7.62 -1.35
CA ALA A 102 -4.52 -6.28 -1.50
C ALA A 102 -5.62 -5.28 -1.85
N THR A 103 -5.75 -4.21 -1.05
CA THR A 103 -6.75 -3.15 -1.25
C THR A 103 -6.07 -1.81 -1.30
N LEU A 104 -6.29 -1.08 -2.40
CA LEU A 104 -5.78 0.27 -2.59
C LEU A 104 -6.88 1.29 -2.22
N SER A 105 -6.58 2.16 -1.26
CA SER A 105 -7.37 3.32 -0.87
C SER A 105 -6.72 4.59 -1.42
N ARG A 106 -7.30 5.77 -1.10
CA ARG A 106 -6.84 7.08 -1.61
C ARG A 106 -5.32 7.28 -1.53
N ASP A 107 -4.71 6.91 -0.42
CA ASP A 107 -3.31 7.21 -0.08
C ASP A 107 -2.58 6.00 0.53
N THR A 108 -3.26 4.87 0.64
CA THR A 108 -2.78 3.71 1.39
C THR A 108 -3.06 2.42 0.64
N LEU A 109 -2.07 1.54 0.55
CA LEU A 109 -2.23 0.15 0.15
C LEU A 109 -2.23 -0.73 1.40
N LEU A 110 -3.24 -1.56 1.54
CA LEU A 110 -3.37 -2.56 2.58
C LEU A 110 -3.24 -3.95 1.97
N ILE A 111 -2.32 -4.77 2.50
CA ILE A 111 -2.17 -6.16 2.10
C ILE A 111 -2.32 -7.02 3.36
N SER A 112 -3.40 -7.77 3.46
CA SER A 112 -3.56 -8.81 4.48
C SER A 112 -3.11 -10.15 3.92
N THR A 113 -2.39 -10.93 4.72
CA THR A 113 -1.87 -12.23 4.28
C THR A 113 -2.05 -13.27 5.38
N ASP A 114 -2.40 -14.48 4.98
CA ASP A 114 -2.39 -15.67 5.81
C ASP A 114 -1.39 -16.67 5.23
N THR A 115 -0.44 -17.10 6.03
CA THR A 115 0.57 -18.09 5.62
C THR A 115 0.23 -19.44 6.22
N THR A 116 0.11 -20.43 5.35
CA THR A 116 -0.21 -21.81 5.73
C THR A 116 0.90 -22.73 5.25
N PRO A 117 1.55 -23.49 6.15
CA PRO A 117 2.45 -24.57 5.77
C PRO A 117 1.71 -25.70 5.09
N ALA A 118 2.44 -26.63 4.46
CA ALA A 118 1.87 -27.78 3.77
C ALA A 118 1.05 -28.72 4.67
N ASP A 119 1.25 -28.68 5.99
CA ASP A 119 0.46 -29.44 6.98
C ASP A 119 -0.93 -28.85 7.24
N GLY A 120 -1.25 -27.71 6.64
CA GLY A 120 -2.58 -27.08 6.70
C GLY A 120 -2.88 -26.27 7.96
N GLN A 121 -1.96 -26.15 8.91
CA GLN A 121 -2.15 -25.29 10.08
C GLN A 121 -1.75 -23.86 9.77
N ARG A 122 -2.66 -22.88 9.99
CA ARG A 122 -2.34 -21.45 9.87
C ARG A 122 -1.16 -21.11 10.79
N TRP A 123 -0.11 -20.59 10.20
CA TRP A 123 1.14 -20.29 10.91
C TRP A 123 1.25 -18.82 11.30
N LEU A 124 1.02 -17.92 10.35
CA LEU A 124 1.24 -16.50 10.53
C LEU A 124 0.27 -15.69 9.68
N SER A 125 -0.28 -14.64 10.26
CA SER A 125 -1.01 -13.60 9.54
C SER A 125 -0.23 -12.30 9.61
N ASN A 126 -0.22 -11.56 8.50
CA ASN A 126 0.38 -10.23 8.45
C ASN A 126 -0.60 -9.23 7.86
N ILE A 127 -0.53 -8.00 8.36
CA ILE A 127 -1.18 -6.84 7.74
C ILE A 127 -0.09 -5.84 7.38
N LEU A 128 0.15 -5.67 6.08
CA LEU A 128 1.06 -4.66 5.56
C LEU A 128 0.27 -3.41 5.20
N ARG A 129 0.67 -2.28 5.74
CA ARG A 129 0.15 -0.96 5.40
C ARG A 129 1.24 -0.14 4.72
N TRP A 130 1.00 0.27 3.49
CA TRP A 130 1.92 1.09 2.70
C TRP A 130 1.39 2.50 2.55
N SER A 131 2.27 3.47 2.69
CA SER A 131 2.00 4.87 2.39
C SER A 131 3.26 5.54 1.83
N LEU A 132 3.08 6.66 1.15
CA LEU A 132 4.18 7.52 0.72
C LEU A 132 4.17 8.77 1.57
N ASP A 133 5.32 9.10 2.14
CA ASP A 133 5.55 10.41 2.77
C ASP A 133 5.63 11.51 1.70
N PRO A 134 5.44 12.78 2.06
CA PRO A 134 5.56 13.91 1.12
C PRO A 134 6.91 14.01 0.41
N ASP A 135 7.99 13.47 0.99
CA ASP A 135 9.31 13.40 0.38
C ASP A 135 9.50 12.19 -0.56
N GLY A 136 8.44 11.40 -0.76
CA GLY A 136 8.46 10.20 -1.60
C GLY A 136 9.04 8.96 -0.91
N THR A 137 9.33 9.00 0.39
CA THR A 137 9.72 7.81 1.17
C THR A 137 8.55 6.84 1.27
N LEU A 138 8.75 5.58 0.90
CA LEU A 138 7.78 4.52 1.11
C LEU A 138 7.88 4.04 2.57
N ILE A 139 6.76 4.12 3.29
CA ILE A 139 6.60 3.60 4.65
C ILE A 139 5.77 2.34 4.57
N VAL A 140 6.29 1.26 5.12
CA VAL A 140 5.59 -0.02 5.25
C VAL A 140 5.48 -0.35 6.74
N GLY A 141 4.25 -0.32 7.26
CA GLY A 141 3.94 -0.89 8.57
C GLY A 141 3.57 -2.34 8.40
N ASP A 142 4.28 -3.24 9.09
CA ASP A 142 3.97 -4.67 9.11
C ASP A 142 3.48 -5.05 10.52
N THR A 143 2.25 -5.53 10.59
CA THR A 143 1.66 -6.05 11.82
C THR A 143 1.59 -7.57 11.71
N GLU A 144 2.40 -8.27 12.50
CA GLU A 144 2.36 -9.73 12.60
C GLU A 144 1.35 -10.16 13.66
N ILE A 145 0.52 -11.15 13.31
CA ILE A 145 -0.49 -11.74 14.17
C ILE A 145 -0.26 -13.25 14.16
N CYS A 146 0.12 -13.82 15.30
CA CYS A 146 0.33 -15.26 15.38
C CYS A 146 -0.99 -16.03 15.32
N GLY A 147 -1.00 -17.13 14.55
CA GLY A 147 -2.22 -17.92 14.27
C GLY A 147 -2.86 -18.57 15.50
N LYS A 148 -2.19 -18.66 16.64
CA LYS A 148 -2.70 -19.27 17.88
C LYS A 148 -3.06 -18.26 18.96
N GLY A 149 -3.00 -16.96 18.70
CA GLY A 149 -3.39 -15.92 19.67
C GLY A 149 -2.46 -15.74 20.88
N GLU A 150 -1.36 -16.47 20.93
CA GLU A 150 -0.46 -16.51 22.11
C GLU A 150 0.73 -15.54 22.01
N CYS A 151 0.91 -14.85 20.88
CA CYS A 151 1.97 -13.85 20.78
C CYS A 151 1.38 -12.44 20.69
N PRO A 152 2.04 -11.46 21.32
CA PRO A 152 1.64 -10.07 21.14
C PRO A 152 1.80 -9.67 19.68
N SER A 153 0.84 -8.90 19.15
CA SER A 153 0.99 -8.29 17.82
C SER A 153 2.25 -7.44 17.80
N VAL A 154 3.14 -7.73 16.88
CA VAL A 154 4.37 -6.95 16.70
C VAL A 154 4.19 -6.05 15.48
N VAL A 155 4.34 -4.75 15.68
CA VAL A 155 4.33 -3.77 14.61
C VAL A 155 5.77 -3.40 14.28
N THR A 156 6.15 -3.60 13.02
CA THR A 156 7.46 -3.20 12.50
C THR A 156 7.27 -2.18 11.40
N THR A 157 8.01 -1.09 11.45
CA THR A 157 7.99 -0.05 10.43
C THR A 157 9.26 -0.12 9.59
N LEU A 158 9.10 -0.25 8.28
CA LEU A 158 10.19 -0.20 7.32
C LEU A 158 10.08 1.09 6.52
N LYS A 159 11.22 1.69 6.22
CA LYS A 159 11.30 2.86 5.34
C LYS A 159 12.19 2.55 4.15
N PHE A 160 11.72 2.90 2.97
CA PHE A 160 12.44 2.70 1.71
C PHE A 160 12.54 4.03 0.96
N LYS A 161 13.66 4.21 0.26
CA LYS A 161 13.84 5.29 -0.71
C LYS A 161 13.90 4.73 -2.12
N ARG A 162 13.49 5.54 -3.09
CA ARG A 162 13.68 5.19 -4.51
C ARG A 162 15.16 5.16 -4.84
N LYS A 163 15.54 4.18 -5.65
CA LYS A 163 16.89 4.01 -6.19
C LYS A 163 17.13 4.96 -7.35
#